data_f68669280ca1c4d980e3fe25499d8828
#
_entry.id   f68669280ca1c4d980e3fe25499d8828
#
_cell.length_a   1.000
_cell.length_b   1.000
_cell.length_c   1.000
_cell.angle_alpha   90.00
_cell.angle_beta   90.00
_cell.angle_gamma   90.00
#
_symmetry.space_group_name_H-M   'P 1'
#
loop_
_entity.id
_entity.type
_entity.pdbx_description
1 polymer ?
#
loop_
_entity_poly.entity_id
_entity_poly.type
_entity_poly.pdbx_seq_one_letter_code
_entity_poly.pdbx_strand_id
1 'polypeptide(L)'
;MQKSYVIGFPRIGEKRELKKVLEKYWSKQSDFNEVKYVARQLKRRHWNYQKQSNISFISSNDFSLYDNVLDTTILLGAIPKRFEHLKDEELYFAMARGNDTCVAMEMTKWFNTNYHYIVPEISKETTFKLNSKKIIEEYEEAKELGIKTKINLLGPITYLGLSKSIDNSDVFFHINNVVKVYKELLEEISKFDNEVIVQFDEPLFVRDIDTKILSLIKPVYDELSNAVTNIKIVVASYFEHSNEASKILVNTPIWALALDFIYGEKNIESLD
;
A
#
# COMPACT_ATOMS: atom_id res chain seq x y z
N MET A 1 -17.86 22.87 3.45
CA MET A 1 -17.05 23.01 2.22
C MET A 1 -16.66 21.60 1.78
N GLN A 2 -16.98 21.22 0.53
CA GLN A 2 -16.58 19.92 -0.01
C GLN A 2 -15.05 19.87 -0.10
N LYS A 3 -14.47 18.72 0.29
CA LYS A 3 -13.03 18.49 0.20
C LYS A 3 -12.73 17.56 -0.97
N SER A 4 -11.70 17.89 -1.75
CA SER A 4 -11.23 17.07 -2.87
C SER A 4 -10.30 15.97 -2.36
N TYR A 5 -10.45 14.77 -2.93
CA TYR A 5 -9.75 13.57 -2.54
C TYR A 5 -9.24 12.83 -3.78
N VAL A 6 -8.06 12.25 -3.72
CA VAL A 6 -7.53 11.36 -4.76
C VAL A 6 -7.11 10.03 -4.11
N ILE A 7 -7.39 8.93 -4.78
CA ILE A 7 -6.98 7.58 -4.30
C ILE A 7 -5.46 7.48 -4.23
N GLY A 8 -4.78 7.97 -5.27
CA GLY A 8 -3.33 8.00 -5.43
C GLY A 8 -2.96 8.71 -6.72
N PHE A 9 -1.67 8.84 -7.02
CA PHE A 9 -1.18 9.53 -8.22
C PHE A 9 -0.32 8.61 -9.10
N PRO A 10 -0.47 8.64 -10.44
CA PRO A 10 0.33 7.81 -11.34
C PRO A 10 1.84 8.06 -11.22
N ARG A 11 2.62 7.00 -10.94
CA ARG A 11 4.05 7.09 -10.60
C ARG A 11 5.01 7.21 -11.78
N ILE A 12 4.61 6.76 -12.96
CA ILE A 12 5.53 6.57 -14.11
C ILE A 12 6.11 7.87 -14.66
N GLY A 13 5.39 8.99 -14.49
CA GLY A 13 5.71 10.28 -15.09
C GLY A 13 5.20 10.39 -16.53
N GLU A 14 4.93 11.62 -16.98
CA GLU A 14 4.30 11.93 -18.28
C GLU A 14 5.12 11.45 -19.48
N LYS A 15 6.46 11.48 -19.35
CA LYS A 15 7.41 11.01 -20.37
C LYS A 15 7.98 9.64 -20.06
N ARG A 16 7.33 8.89 -19.14
CA ARG A 16 7.74 7.56 -18.67
C ARG A 16 9.13 7.58 -18.03
N GLU A 17 9.47 8.67 -17.32
CA GLU A 17 10.80 8.91 -16.76
C GLU A 17 11.23 7.80 -15.80
N LEU A 18 10.31 7.38 -14.89
CA LEU A 18 10.62 6.29 -13.96
C LEU A 18 10.96 4.99 -14.69
N LYS A 19 10.18 4.62 -15.71
CA LYS A 19 10.45 3.43 -16.51
C LYS A 19 11.84 3.50 -17.16
N LYS A 20 12.17 4.62 -17.80
CA LYS A 20 13.45 4.80 -18.50
C LYS A 20 14.65 4.70 -17.57
N VAL A 21 14.61 5.31 -16.38
CA VAL A 21 15.73 5.25 -15.43
C VAL A 21 15.88 3.86 -14.83
N LEU A 22 14.77 3.15 -14.56
CA LEU A 22 14.83 1.76 -14.09
C LEU A 22 15.43 0.82 -15.14
N GLU A 23 15.04 0.96 -16.42
CA GLU A 23 15.60 0.17 -17.51
C GLU A 23 17.12 0.40 -17.67
N LYS A 24 17.59 1.65 -17.54
CA LYS A 24 19.03 1.98 -17.51
C LYS A 24 19.74 1.32 -16.32
N TYR A 25 19.17 1.42 -15.14
CA TYR A 25 19.71 0.81 -13.92
C TYR A 25 19.85 -0.71 -14.09
N TRP A 26 18.79 -1.39 -14.53
CA TRP A 26 18.82 -2.84 -14.74
C TRP A 26 19.78 -3.29 -15.85
N SER A 27 20.00 -2.45 -16.85
CA SER A 27 21.01 -2.69 -17.90
C SER A 27 22.43 -2.26 -17.52
N LYS A 28 22.65 -1.83 -16.24
CA LYS A 28 23.93 -1.36 -15.72
C LYS A 28 24.49 -0.11 -16.44
N GLN A 29 23.60 0.69 -17.05
CA GLN A 29 23.95 1.96 -17.70
C GLN A 29 23.84 3.16 -16.76
N SER A 30 23.30 2.97 -15.56
CA SER A 30 23.24 3.96 -14.50
C SER A 30 23.32 3.28 -13.12
N ASP A 31 23.55 4.06 -12.07
CA ASP A 31 23.51 3.60 -10.68
C ASP A 31 22.14 3.86 -10.03
N PHE A 32 21.94 3.35 -8.83
CA PHE A 32 20.68 3.53 -8.09
C PHE A 32 20.48 4.98 -7.59
N ASN A 33 21.53 5.80 -7.53
CA ASN A 33 21.39 7.21 -7.18
C ASN A 33 20.66 7.99 -8.27
N GLU A 34 20.86 7.65 -9.56
CA GLU A 34 20.08 8.23 -10.66
C GLU A 34 18.59 7.85 -10.52
N VAL A 35 18.28 6.59 -10.14
CA VAL A 35 16.89 6.17 -9.88
C VAL A 35 16.27 6.97 -8.75
N LYS A 36 16.97 7.10 -7.61
CA LYS A 36 16.52 7.92 -6.46
C LYS A 36 16.29 9.37 -6.85
N TYR A 37 17.19 9.95 -7.60
CA TYR A 37 17.07 11.34 -8.08
C TYR A 37 15.82 11.54 -8.94
N VAL A 38 15.62 10.69 -9.96
CA VAL A 38 14.45 10.78 -10.84
C VAL A 38 13.15 10.54 -10.05
N ALA A 39 13.13 9.55 -9.17
CA ALA A 39 11.98 9.26 -8.31
C ALA A 39 11.62 10.48 -7.44
N ARG A 40 12.62 11.13 -6.82
CA ARG A 40 12.44 12.35 -6.03
C ARG A 40 11.87 13.50 -6.86
N GLN A 41 12.39 13.74 -8.08
CA GLN A 41 11.88 14.77 -8.97
C GLN A 41 10.41 14.52 -9.36
N LEU A 42 10.07 13.25 -9.65
CA LEU A 42 8.70 12.86 -9.97
C LEU A 42 7.74 13.07 -8.79
N LYS A 43 8.07 12.59 -7.60
CA LYS A 43 7.26 12.78 -6.40
C LYS A 43 6.98 14.26 -6.13
N ARG A 44 8.03 15.10 -6.11
CA ARG A 44 7.90 16.55 -5.89
C ARG A 44 7.01 17.21 -6.95
N ARG A 45 7.13 16.82 -8.23
CA ARG A 45 6.28 17.31 -9.32
C ARG A 45 4.82 16.89 -9.15
N HIS A 46 4.57 15.63 -8.81
CA HIS A 46 3.22 15.09 -8.60
C HIS A 46 2.51 15.74 -7.40
N TRP A 47 3.21 15.94 -6.31
CA TRP A 47 2.67 16.68 -5.16
C TRP A 47 2.35 18.14 -5.50
N ASN A 48 3.22 18.80 -6.26
CA ASN A 48 2.96 20.19 -6.70
C ASN A 48 1.76 20.27 -7.63
N TYR A 49 1.55 19.32 -8.54
CA TYR A 49 0.34 19.27 -9.39
C TYR A 49 -0.93 19.19 -8.55
N GLN A 50 -0.95 18.30 -7.59
CA GLN A 50 -2.09 18.14 -6.69
C GLN A 50 -2.33 19.40 -5.85
N LYS A 51 -1.25 20.02 -5.33
CA LYS A 51 -1.33 21.28 -4.57
C LYS A 51 -1.88 22.42 -5.42
N GLN A 52 -1.38 22.59 -6.63
CA GLN A 52 -1.83 23.63 -7.59
C GLN A 52 -3.28 23.43 -8.03
N SER A 53 -3.74 22.18 -8.06
CA SER A 53 -5.13 21.80 -8.35
C SER A 53 -6.05 21.89 -7.12
N ASN A 54 -5.58 22.43 -6.01
CA ASN A 54 -6.33 22.56 -4.75
C ASN A 54 -6.90 21.23 -4.22
N ILE A 55 -6.17 20.11 -4.42
CA ILE A 55 -6.54 18.83 -3.81
C ILE A 55 -6.35 18.93 -2.29
N SER A 56 -7.42 18.63 -1.55
CA SER A 56 -7.43 18.72 -0.08
C SER A 56 -6.63 17.60 0.58
N PHE A 57 -6.64 16.40 0.01
CA PHE A 57 -5.96 15.21 0.53
C PHE A 57 -4.97 14.66 -0.50
N ILE A 58 -3.76 15.18 -0.47
CA ILE A 58 -2.64 14.78 -1.32
C ILE A 58 -2.03 13.49 -0.76
N SER A 59 -1.71 12.53 -1.62
CA SER A 59 -1.17 11.22 -1.22
C SER A 59 0.35 11.20 -1.09
N SER A 60 0.85 10.40 -0.14
CA SER A 60 2.22 9.88 -0.11
C SER A 60 2.21 8.37 0.07
N ASN A 61 3.34 7.71 -0.12
CA ASN A 61 3.49 6.26 -0.18
C ASN A 61 2.68 5.57 -1.31
N ASP A 62 2.24 6.35 -2.29
CA ASP A 62 1.62 5.88 -3.53
C ASP A 62 2.61 5.77 -4.70
N PHE A 63 3.87 6.12 -4.46
CA PHE A 63 4.96 6.05 -5.42
C PHE A 63 5.83 4.81 -5.17
N SER A 64 5.66 3.77 -5.98
CA SER A 64 6.46 2.55 -5.95
C SER A 64 7.50 2.54 -7.06
N LEU A 65 8.70 2.02 -6.80
CA LEU A 65 9.69 1.78 -7.86
C LEU A 65 9.26 0.61 -8.75
N TYR A 66 8.59 -0.39 -8.19
CA TYR A 66 8.08 -1.55 -8.92
C TYR A 66 6.56 -1.69 -8.76
N ASP A 67 6.06 -2.12 -7.60
CA ASP A 67 4.63 -2.17 -7.26
C ASP A 67 4.37 -1.99 -5.76
N ASN A 68 3.12 -1.65 -5.40
CA ASN A 68 2.72 -1.35 -4.03
C ASN A 68 2.64 -2.60 -3.12
N VAL A 69 2.41 -3.79 -3.68
CA VAL A 69 2.37 -5.03 -2.91
C VAL A 69 3.78 -5.43 -2.49
N LEU A 70 4.75 -5.26 -3.40
CA LEU A 70 6.17 -5.46 -3.08
C LEU A 70 6.65 -4.46 -2.03
N ASP A 71 6.27 -3.17 -2.16
CA ASP A 71 6.57 -2.16 -1.14
C ASP A 71 6.00 -2.57 0.23
N THR A 72 4.78 -3.10 0.24
CA THR A 72 4.13 -3.59 1.47
C THR A 72 4.83 -4.84 2.02
N THR A 73 5.31 -5.73 1.16
CA THR A 73 6.10 -6.90 1.59
C THR A 73 7.38 -6.47 2.30
N ILE A 74 8.06 -5.45 1.77
CA ILE A 74 9.25 -4.83 2.41
C ILE A 74 8.87 -4.12 3.72
N LEU A 75 7.77 -3.35 3.73
CA LEU A 75 7.25 -2.68 4.92
C LEU A 75 6.98 -3.65 6.06
N LEU A 76 6.35 -4.78 5.75
CA LEU A 76 5.99 -5.82 6.71
C LEU A 76 7.17 -6.75 7.04
N GLY A 77 8.30 -6.64 6.34
CA GLY A 77 9.46 -7.52 6.53
C GLY A 77 9.19 -9.00 6.22
N ALA A 78 8.15 -9.29 5.42
CA ALA A 78 7.77 -10.64 5.03
C ALA A 78 8.67 -11.18 3.91
N ILE A 79 9.96 -11.27 4.18
CA ILE A 79 10.99 -11.59 3.19
C ILE A 79 11.16 -13.12 3.09
N PRO A 80 10.99 -13.73 1.89
CA PRO A 80 11.27 -15.15 1.70
C PRO A 80 12.73 -15.50 1.98
N LYS A 81 12.97 -16.64 2.64
CA LYS A 81 14.32 -17.09 3.11
C LYS A 81 15.41 -16.98 2.06
N ARG A 82 15.10 -17.25 0.78
CA ARG A 82 16.10 -17.17 -0.30
C ARG A 82 16.65 -15.78 -0.57
N PHE A 83 15.99 -14.73 -0.08
CA PHE A 83 16.40 -13.33 -0.26
C PHE A 83 17.00 -12.69 1.00
N GLU A 84 17.00 -13.35 2.17
CA GLU A 84 17.43 -12.78 3.46
C GLU A 84 18.90 -12.28 3.49
N HIS A 85 19.73 -12.81 2.60
CA HIS A 85 21.13 -12.38 2.46
C HIS A 85 21.31 -11.07 1.69
N LEU A 86 20.26 -10.59 1.01
CA LEU A 86 20.25 -9.35 0.23
C LEU A 86 19.70 -8.18 1.07
N LYS A 87 20.00 -6.95 0.65
CA LYS A 87 19.58 -5.74 1.35
C LYS A 87 19.17 -4.64 0.38
N ASP A 88 18.41 -3.67 0.89
CA ASP A 88 18.05 -2.43 0.21
C ASP A 88 17.52 -2.65 -1.23
N GLU A 89 18.05 -1.93 -2.21
CA GLU A 89 17.62 -2.02 -3.60
C GLU A 89 17.91 -3.38 -4.25
N GLU A 90 18.98 -4.05 -3.84
CA GLU A 90 19.31 -5.38 -4.34
C GLU A 90 18.24 -6.40 -3.92
N LEU A 91 17.83 -6.39 -2.66
CA LEU A 91 16.73 -7.19 -2.14
C LEU A 91 15.45 -6.89 -2.91
N TYR A 92 15.09 -5.61 -3.01
CA TYR A 92 13.86 -5.15 -3.63
C TYR A 92 13.73 -5.64 -5.09
N PHE A 93 14.76 -5.42 -5.89
CA PHE A 93 14.73 -5.83 -7.30
C PHE A 93 14.98 -7.33 -7.51
N ALA A 94 15.71 -8.02 -6.63
CA ALA A 94 15.83 -9.47 -6.70
C ALA A 94 14.49 -10.17 -6.44
N MET A 95 13.69 -9.68 -5.50
CA MET A 95 12.33 -10.20 -5.28
C MET A 95 11.45 -10.03 -6.53
N ALA A 96 11.54 -8.88 -7.21
CA ALA A 96 10.73 -8.57 -8.39
C ALA A 96 11.21 -9.26 -9.68
N ARG A 97 12.50 -9.44 -9.87
CA ARG A 97 13.10 -9.80 -11.17
C ARG A 97 14.01 -11.01 -11.12
N GLY A 98 14.38 -11.47 -9.91
CA GLY A 98 15.47 -12.43 -9.71
C GLY A 98 16.84 -11.79 -9.91
N ASN A 99 17.85 -12.57 -9.60
CA ASN A 99 19.25 -12.30 -9.88
C ASN A 99 19.98 -13.64 -10.14
N ASP A 100 21.31 -13.62 -10.23
CA ASP A 100 22.11 -14.82 -10.50
C ASP A 100 21.98 -15.91 -9.41
N THR A 101 21.51 -15.57 -8.22
CA THR A 101 21.42 -16.46 -7.05
C THR A 101 19.99 -16.78 -6.63
N CYS A 102 19.02 -15.95 -6.98
CA CYS A 102 17.63 -16.07 -6.53
C CYS A 102 16.66 -15.96 -7.68
N VAL A 103 15.71 -16.92 -7.76
CA VAL A 103 14.57 -16.84 -8.67
C VAL A 103 13.60 -15.79 -8.15
N ALA A 104 13.05 -14.95 -9.05
CA ALA A 104 12.04 -13.95 -8.75
C ALA A 104 10.79 -14.55 -8.09
N MET A 105 10.08 -13.73 -7.36
CA MET A 105 8.73 -14.06 -6.93
C MET A 105 7.75 -14.05 -8.13
N GLU A 106 6.61 -14.70 -7.97
CA GLU A 106 5.57 -14.74 -9.00
C GLU A 106 5.01 -13.33 -9.26
N MET A 107 4.68 -13.03 -10.52
CA MET A 107 4.02 -11.79 -10.92
C MET A 107 2.67 -12.11 -11.55
N THR A 108 1.62 -11.42 -11.10
CA THR A 108 0.27 -11.58 -11.66
C THR A 108 -0.44 -10.24 -11.83
N LYS A 109 -1.60 -10.23 -12.47
CA LYS A 109 -2.37 -9.01 -12.71
C LYS A 109 -2.96 -8.44 -11.42
N TRP A 110 -2.86 -7.11 -11.30
CA TRP A 110 -3.59 -6.36 -10.29
C TRP A 110 -5.06 -6.27 -10.70
N PHE A 111 -5.88 -7.14 -10.12
CA PHE A 111 -7.31 -7.29 -10.42
C PHE A 111 -7.57 -7.45 -11.94
N ASN A 112 -8.50 -6.68 -12.50
CA ASN A 112 -8.81 -6.69 -13.93
C ASN A 112 -8.04 -5.64 -14.75
N THR A 113 -6.99 -5.05 -14.18
CA THR A 113 -6.18 -4.01 -14.83
C THR A 113 -5.04 -4.61 -15.66
N ASN A 114 -4.33 -3.75 -16.40
CA ASN A 114 -3.08 -4.10 -17.08
C ASN A 114 -1.84 -3.93 -16.16
N TYR A 115 -2.03 -3.49 -14.92
CA TYR A 115 -0.95 -3.48 -13.93
C TYR A 115 -0.72 -4.89 -13.38
N HIS A 116 0.51 -5.13 -12.93
CA HIS A 116 0.92 -6.37 -12.31
C HIS A 116 1.53 -6.09 -10.95
N TYR A 117 1.47 -7.04 -10.06
CA TYR A 117 2.11 -6.99 -8.76
C TYR A 117 2.92 -8.26 -8.50
N ILE A 118 3.90 -8.15 -7.61
CA ILE A 118 4.71 -9.28 -7.13
C ILE A 118 3.94 -9.96 -6.00
N VAL A 119 3.65 -11.24 -6.19
CA VAL A 119 2.82 -12.03 -5.26
C VAL A 119 3.62 -12.36 -4.00
N PRO A 120 3.21 -11.92 -2.80
CA PRO A 120 3.90 -12.27 -1.57
C PRO A 120 3.85 -13.78 -1.32
N GLU A 121 4.96 -14.35 -0.89
CA GLU A 121 5.09 -15.77 -0.57
C GLU A 121 5.04 -15.95 0.95
N ILE A 122 3.98 -16.55 1.45
CA ILE A 122 3.71 -16.72 2.88
C ILE A 122 3.70 -18.21 3.25
N SER A 123 4.38 -18.54 4.33
CA SER A 123 4.33 -19.85 4.98
C SER A 123 3.94 -19.68 6.44
N LYS A 124 3.64 -20.78 7.13
CA LYS A 124 3.37 -20.77 8.56
C LYS A 124 4.53 -20.19 9.41
N GLU A 125 5.76 -20.29 8.89
CA GLU A 125 6.96 -19.80 9.55
C GLU A 125 7.31 -18.36 9.19
N THR A 126 6.54 -17.70 8.30
CA THR A 126 6.81 -16.31 7.91
C THR A 126 6.77 -15.40 9.14
N THR A 127 7.80 -14.60 9.29
CA THR A 127 7.89 -13.58 10.34
C THR A 127 7.61 -12.20 9.76
N PHE A 128 7.07 -11.32 10.60
CA PHE A 128 6.74 -9.95 10.22
C PHE A 128 7.51 -8.98 11.11
N LYS A 129 8.12 -7.97 10.48
CA LYS A 129 8.90 -6.95 11.17
C LYS A 129 8.79 -5.62 10.45
N LEU A 130 8.43 -4.56 11.16
CA LEU A 130 8.27 -3.23 10.59
C LEU A 130 9.55 -2.71 9.93
N ASN A 131 9.39 -2.19 8.70
CA ASN A 131 10.34 -1.36 7.99
C ASN A 131 9.65 -0.10 7.46
N SER A 132 9.56 0.92 8.28
CA SER A 132 8.84 2.18 8.01
C SER A 132 9.63 3.19 7.18
N LYS A 133 10.91 2.91 6.86
CA LYS A 133 11.87 3.86 6.28
C LYS A 133 11.30 4.64 5.09
N LYS A 134 10.73 3.94 4.09
CA LYS A 134 10.17 4.56 2.89
C LYS A 134 9.04 5.55 3.23
N ILE A 135 8.15 5.17 4.14
CA ILE A 135 6.99 5.98 4.53
C ILE A 135 7.45 7.27 5.21
N ILE A 136 8.39 7.14 6.16
CA ILE A 136 8.95 8.29 6.88
C ILE A 136 9.63 9.24 5.91
N GLU A 137 10.53 8.73 5.06
CA GLU A 137 11.26 9.53 4.08
C GLU A 137 10.33 10.28 3.12
N GLU A 138 9.27 9.62 2.61
CA GLU A 138 8.32 10.28 1.69
C GLU A 138 7.45 11.32 2.38
N TYR A 139 7.00 11.07 3.61
CA TYR A 139 6.23 12.05 4.38
C TYR A 139 7.06 13.31 4.68
N GLU A 140 8.30 13.13 5.14
CA GLU A 140 9.23 14.22 5.41
C GLU A 140 9.56 15.01 4.13
N GLU A 141 9.80 14.32 3.00
CA GLU A 141 10.07 14.95 1.71
C GLU A 141 8.89 15.82 1.22
N ALA A 142 7.65 15.39 1.45
CA ALA A 142 6.48 16.19 1.15
C ALA A 142 6.35 17.40 2.09
N LYS A 143 6.65 17.19 3.38
CA LYS A 143 6.63 18.22 4.41
C LYS A 143 7.64 19.35 4.15
N GLU A 144 8.82 19.04 3.58
CA GLU A 144 9.79 20.04 3.11
C GLU A 144 9.18 21.02 2.07
N LEU A 145 8.18 20.57 1.31
CA LEU A 145 7.46 21.40 0.34
C LEU A 145 6.25 22.14 0.94
N GLY A 146 6.08 22.07 2.26
CA GLY A 146 4.90 22.58 2.95
C GLY A 146 3.62 21.85 2.56
N ILE A 147 3.71 20.55 2.28
CA ILE A 147 2.57 19.69 1.92
C ILE A 147 2.37 18.65 3.01
N LYS A 148 1.19 18.66 3.62
CA LYS A 148 0.72 17.63 4.52
C LYS A 148 0.00 16.56 3.69
N THR A 149 0.52 15.35 3.70
CA THR A 149 -0.06 14.25 2.92
C THR A 149 -0.92 13.32 3.78
N LYS A 150 -1.87 12.65 3.15
CA LYS A 150 -2.39 11.38 3.65
C LYS A 150 -1.45 10.26 3.22
N ILE A 151 -1.25 9.27 4.07
CA ILE A 151 -0.36 8.14 3.80
C ILE A 151 -1.18 6.98 3.25
N ASN A 152 -0.84 6.51 2.06
CA ASN A 152 -1.50 5.35 1.46
C ASN A 152 -0.79 4.07 1.88
N LEU A 153 -1.55 3.09 2.33
CA LEU A 153 -1.09 1.75 2.70
C LEU A 153 -1.97 0.70 2.01
N LEU A 154 -1.39 -0.41 1.63
CA LEU A 154 -2.21 -1.58 1.26
C LEU A 154 -2.80 -2.17 2.54
N GLY A 155 -4.10 -2.46 2.56
CA GLY A 155 -4.76 -3.00 3.74
C GLY A 155 -4.33 -4.44 4.07
N PRO A 156 -4.37 -4.82 5.35
CA PRO A 156 -3.89 -6.12 5.82
C PRO A 156 -4.67 -7.30 5.22
N ILE A 157 -5.96 -7.13 4.98
CA ILE A 157 -6.81 -8.19 4.43
C ILE A 157 -6.51 -8.39 2.96
N THR A 158 -6.38 -7.31 2.19
CA THR A 158 -5.97 -7.38 0.77
C THR A 158 -4.56 -7.93 0.65
N TYR A 159 -3.60 -7.51 1.47
CA TYR A 159 -2.24 -8.02 1.41
C TYR A 159 -2.20 -9.54 1.56
N LEU A 160 -2.83 -10.09 2.61
CA LEU A 160 -2.89 -11.53 2.80
C LEU A 160 -3.71 -12.25 1.74
N GLY A 161 -4.84 -11.69 1.32
CA GLY A 161 -5.69 -12.29 0.29
C GLY A 161 -5.08 -12.31 -1.12
N LEU A 162 -4.07 -11.47 -1.38
CA LEU A 162 -3.28 -11.46 -2.61
C LEU A 162 -1.99 -12.29 -2.49
N SER A 163 -1.69 -12.80 -1.30
CA SER A 163 -0.50 -13.61 -1.03
C SER A 163 -0.72 -15.06 -1.45
N LYS A 164 0.37 -15.76 -1.72
CA LYS A 164 0.39 -17.20 -2.03
C LYS A 164 0.99 -17.98 -0.87
N SER A 165 0.28 -18.99 -0.42
CA SER A 165 0.86 -19.98 0.50
C SER A 165 1.89 -20.86 -0.23
N ILE A 166 3.09 -20.99 0.36
CA ILE A 166 4.16 -21.84 -0.19
C ILE A 166 4.28 -23.19 0.53
N ASP A 167 3.49 -23.43 1.58
CA ASP A 167 3.46 -24.64 2.38
C ASP A 167 2.05 -25.20 2.58
N ASN A 168 1.07 -24.70 1.83
CA ASN A 168 -0.36 -24.99 1.92
C ASN A 168 -1.00 -24.57 3.27
N SER A 169 -0.34 -23.77 4.08
CA SER A 169 -0.97 -23.15 5.25
C SER A 169 -1.97 -22.07 4.85
N ASP A 170 -2.90 -21.75 5.75
CA ASP A 170 -3.79 -20.61 5.55
C ASP A 170 -3.01 -19.29 5.77
N VAL A 171 -2.93 -18.47 4.75
CA VAL A 171 -2.24 -17.16 4.83
C VAL A 171 -2.85 -16.23 5.88
N PHE A 172 -4.15 -16.31 6.11
CA PHE A 172 -4.86 -15.53 7.14
C PHE A 172 -4.55 -15.95 8.58
N PHE A 173 -3.83 -17.06 8.79
CA PHE A 173 -3.23 -17.39 10.08
C PHE A 173 -2.38 -16.24 10.64
N HIS A 174 -1.80 -15.42 9.75
CA HIS A 174 -0.93 -14.31 10.11
C HIS A 174 -1.64 -12.97 10.31
N ILE A 175 -2.97 -12.89 10.23
CA ILE A 175 -3.67 -11.61 10.29
C ILE A 175 -3.29 -10.78 11.52
N ASN A 176 -3.23 -11.39 12.70
CA ASN A 176 -2.85 -10.71 13.93
C ASN A 176 -1.39 -10.22 13.93
N ASN A 177 -0.47 -10.97 13.31
CA ASN A 177 0.92 -10.57 13.17
C ASN A 177 1.05 -9.35 12.25
N VAL A 178 0.32 -9.35 11.14
CA VAL A 178 0.29 -8.24 10.18
C VAL A 178 -0.34 -6.99 10.83
N VAL A 179 -1.47 -7.14 11.52
CA VAL A 179 -2.14 -6.04 12.25
C VAL A 179 -1.21 -5.45 13.31
N LYS A 180 -0.47 -6.28 14.03
CA LYS A 180 0.53 -5.81 15.01
C LYS A 180 1.57 -4.90 14.37
N VAL A 181 2.14 -5.28 13.22
CA VAL A 181 3.12 -4.45 12.50
C VAL A 181 2.50 -3.15 12.01
N TYR A 182 1.25 -3.17 11.54
CA TYR A 182 0.56 -1.94 11.18
C TYR A 182 0.30 -1.03 12.38
N LYS A 183 0.01 -1.57 13.56
CA LYS A 183 -0.11 -0.78 14.80
C LYS A 183 1.22 -0.11 15.17
N GLU A 184 2.33 -0.85 15.12
CA GLU A 184 3.67 -0.29 15.31
C GLU A 184 3.95 0.87 14.32
N LEU A 185 3.56 0.69 13.04
CA LEU A 185 3.65 1.76 12.06
C LEU A 185 2.78 2.96 12.41
N LEU A 186 1.50 2.74 12.81
CA LEU A 186 0.61 3.83 13.22
C LEU A 186 1.16 4.61 14.42
N GLU A 187 1.78 3.94 15.37
CA GLU A 187 2.47 4.57 16.52
C GLU A 187 3.67 5.43 16.06
N GLU A 188 4.45 4.99 15.05
CA GLU A 188 5.55 5.79 14.49
C GLU A 188 5.04 7.03 13.77
N ILE A 189 4.09 6.87 12.85
CA ILE A 189 3.59 7.98 12.03
C ILE A 189 2.70 8.95 12.82
N SER A 190 2.13 8.53 13.94
CA SER A 190 1.38 9.42 14.84
C SER A 190 2.23 10.60 15.37
N LYS A 191 3.54 10.44 15.35
CA LYS A 191 4.50 11.46 15.79
C LYS A 191 4.77 12.54 14.73
N PHE A 192 4.31 12.35 13.49
CA PHE A 192 4.60 13.27 12.39
C PHE A 192 3.86 14.60 12.52
N ASP A 193 2.62 14.55 13.05
CA ASP A 193 1.76 15.72 13.14
C ASP A 193 0.67 15.52 14.21
N ASN A 194 -0.02 16.60 14.62
CA ASN A 194 -1.15 16.56 15.56
C ASN A 194 -2.33 15.73 15.07
N GLU A 195 -2.48 15.60 13.76
CA GLU A 195 -3.46 14.74 13.10
C GLU A 195 -2.85 14.19 11.82
N VAL A 196 -2.86 12.87 11.65
CA VAL A 196 -2.39 12.18 10.43
C VAL A 196 -3.53 11.39 9.82
N ILE A 197 -3.66 11.47 8.50
CA ILE A 197 -4.65 10.68 7.76
C ILE A 197 -3.93 9.50 7.10
N VAL A 198 -4.45 8.32 7.34
CA VAL A 198 -3.96 7.07 6.76
C VAL A 198 -5.07 6.43 5.94
N GLN A 199 -4.79 6.14 4.68
CA GLN A 199 -5.68 5.40 3.79
C GLN A 199 -5.20 3.94 3.72
N PHE A 200 -6.06 3.00 4.04
CA PHE A 200 -5.87 1.59 3.77
C PHE A 200 -6.62 1.22 2.50
N ASP A 201 -5.89 0.78 1.47
CA ASP A 201 -6.47 0.27 0.22
C ASP A 201 -6.85 -1.20 0.40
N GLU A 202 -8.14 -1.48 0.32
CA GLU A 202 -8.72 -2.83 0.45
C GLU A 202 -9.54 -3.22 -0.80
N PRO A 203 -8.94 -3.22 -1.99
CA PRO A 203 -9.66 -3.59 -3.20
C PRO A 203 -10.09 -5.07 -3.24
N LEU A 204 -9.60 -5.91 -2.34
CA LEU A 204 -10.09 -7.29 -2.20
C LEU A 204 -11.60 -7.32 -1.89
N PHE A 205 -12.12 -6.30 -1.22
CA PHE A 205 -13.52 -6.24 -0.78
C PHE A 205 -14.54 -6.18 -1.92
N VAL A 206 -14.13 -5.95 -3.15
CA VAL A 206 -15.00 -6.01 -4.32
C VAL A 206 -15.10 -7.42 -4.95
N ARG A 207 -14.34 -8.38 -4.43
CA ARG A 207 -14.45 -9.78 -4.86
C ARG A 207 -15.46 -10.53 -4.01
N ASP A 208 -15.89 -11.69 -4.52
CA ASP A 208 -16.62 -12.65 -3.70
C ASP A 208 -15.68 -13.20 -2.61
N ILE A 209 -15.82 -12.65 -1.42
CA ILE A 209 -15.03 -13.06 -0.25
C ILE A 209 -15.86 -13.96 0.66
N ASP A 210 -15.22 -14.99 1.19
CA ASP A 210 -15.89 -15.92 2.06
C ASP A 210 -16.23 -15.31 3.44
N THR A 211 -17.14 -15.98 4.15
CA THR A 211 -17.60 -15.51 5.47
C THR A 211 -16.48 -15.45 6.50
N LYS A 212 -15.42 -16.27 6.36
CA LYS A 212 -14.27 -16.25 7.24
C LYS A 212 -13.51 -14.91 7.07
N ILE A 213 -13.25 -14.48 5.85
CA ILE A 213 -12.58 -13.22 5.57
C ILE A 213 -13.46 -12.04 6.00
N LEU A 214 -14.76 -12.09 5.69
CA LEU A 214 -15.72 -11.07 6.16
C LEU A 214 -15.70 -10.91 7.69
N SER A 215 -15.59 -12.01 8.43
CA SER A 215 -15.52 -11.98 9.90
C SER A 215 -14.24 -11.31 10.46
N LEU A 216 -13.19 -11.18 9.67
CA LEU A 216 -11.94 -10.51 10.07
C LEU A 216 -12.01 -8.98 9.94
N ILE A 217 -12.91 -8.44 9.11
CA ILE A 217 -12.96 -7.01 8.80
C ILE A 217 -13.15 -6.17 10.06
N LYS A 218 -14.18 -6.45 10.82
CA LYS A 218 -14.51 -5.66 12.02
C LYS A 218 -13.39 -5.71 13.06
N PRO A 219 -12.91 -6.86 13.55
CA PRO A 219 -11.86 -6.89 14.57
C PRO A 219 -10.56 -6.22 14.11
N VAL A 220 -10.18 -6.37 12.83
CA VAL A 220 -8.99 -5.72 12.26
C VAL A 220 -9.11 -4.20 12.30
N TYR A 221 -10.21 -3.64 11.81
CA TYR A 221 -10.37 -2.19 11.76
C TYR A 221 -10.75 -1.56 13.09
N ASP A 222 -11.39 -2.28 14.00
CA ASP A 222 -11.55 -1.87 15.40
C ASP A 222 -10.17 -1.75 16.07
N GLU A 223 -9.28 -2.73 15.88
CA GLU A 223 -7.95 -2.72 16.48
C GLU A 223 -7.04 -1.62 15.91
N LEU A 224 -7.03 -1.44 14.58
CA LEU A 224 -6.24 -0.41 13.92
C LEU A 224 -6.72 1.01 14.28
N SER A 225 -8.05 1.23 14.30
CA SER A 225 -8.62 2.55 14.60
C SER A 225 -8.43 2.97 16.05
N ASN A 226 -8.32 2.01 16.96
CA ASN A 226 -8.08 2.27 18.38
C ASN A 226 -6.59 2.28 18.77
N ALA A 227 -5.67 2.04 17.82
CA ALA A 227 -4.23 1.98 18.11
C ALA A 227 -3.69 3.33 18.58
N VAL A 228 -4.08 4.44 17.96
CA VAL A 228 -3.65 5.80 18.29
C VAL A 228 -4.75 6.82 18.01
N THR A 229 -4.84 7.84 18.87
CA THR A 229 -5.98 8.78 18.87
C THR A 229 -5.91 9.88 17.82
N ASN A 230 -4.72 10.23 17.33
CA ASN A 230 -4.52 11.31 16.38
C ASN A 230 -4.39 10.82 14.92
N ILE A 231 -4.69 9.55 14.65
CA ILE A 231 -4.75 9.00 13.30
C ILE A 231 -6.20 8.86 12.85
N LYS A 232 -6.48 9.40 11.67
CA LYS A 232 -7.75 9.23 10.98
C LYS A 232 -7.60 8.18 9.89
N ILE A 233 -8.27 7.05 10.06
CA ILE A 233 -8.24 5.94 9.11
C ILE A 233 -9.33 6.13 8.06
N VAL A 234 -8.93 6.09 6.79
CA VAL A 234 -9.79 5.93 5.63
C VAL A 234 -9.61 4.53 5.08
N VAL A 235 -10.68 3.79 4.87
CA VAL A 235 -10.63 2.53 4.13
C VAL A 235 -11.14 2.78 2.71
N ALA A 236 -10.31 2.45 1.72
CA ALA A 236 -10.62 2.66 0.31
C ALA A 236 -10.83 1.33 -0.41
N SER A 237 -11.99 1.18 -1.05
CA SER A 237 -12.32 0.07 -1.92
C SER A 237 -12.72 0.61 -3.30
N TYR A 238 -12.20 0.01 -4.36
CA TYR A 238 -12.39 0.49 -5.73
C TYR A 238 -12.41 -0.69 -6.71
N PHE A 239 -12.83 -0.43 -7.97
CA PHE A 239 -13.07 -1.30 -9.10
C PHE A 239 -14.50 -1.85 -9.23
N GLU A 240 -15.25 -1.97 -8.12
CA GLU A 240 -16.62 -2.51 -8.11
C GLU A 240 -17.28 -2.18 -6.76
N HIS A 241 -18.47 -2.69 -6.50
CA HIS A 241 -19.14 -2.55 -5.22
C HIS A 241 -18.56 -3.48 -4.13
N SER A 242 -18.57 -3.02 -2.89
CA SER A 242 -18.08 -3.76 -1.72
C SER A 242 -19.13 -3.87 -0.61
N ASN A 243 -20.41 -4.06 -0.98
CA ASN A 243 -21.59 -3.94 -0.11
C ASN A 243 -21.45 -4.67 1.23
N GLU A 244 -21.01 -5.94 1.23
CA GLU A 244 -20.89 -6.74 2.45
C GLU A 244 -19.81 -6.17 3.36
N ALA A 245 -18.62 -5.88 2.81
CA ALA A 245 -17.55 -5.29 3.56
C ALA A 245 -17.87 -3.86 4.04
N SER A 246 -18.50 -3.05 3.20
CA SER A 246 -18.91 -1.68 3.56
C SER A 246 -19.90 -1.67 4.72
N LYS A 247 -20.88 -2.57 4.73
CA LYS A 247 -21.85 -2.72 5.83
C LYS A 247 -21.18 -3.10 7.16
N ILE A 248 -20.07 -3.82 7.10
CA ILE A 248 -19.29 -4.14 8.30
C ILE A 248 -18.46 -2.91 8.72
N LEU A 249 -17.79 -2.26 7.77
CA LEU A 249 -16.87 -1.15 8.03
C LEU A 249 -17.56 0.08 8.63
N VAL A 250 -18.79 0.40 8.22
CA VAL A 250 -19.56 1.52 8.82
C VAL A 250 -19.86 1.31 10.32
N ASN A 251 -19.73 0.07 10.81
CA ASN A 251 -19.87 -0.29 12.23
C ASN A 251 -18.50 -0.41 12.95
N THR A 252 -17.46 0.20 12.41
CA THR A 252 -16.12 0.29 12.99
C THR A 252 -15.76 1.76 13.24
N PRO A 253 -14.79 2.07 14.13
CA PRO A 253 -14.41 3.45 14.42
C PRO A 253 -13.47 4.09 13.36
N ILE A 254 -13.52 3.63 12.12
CA ILE A 254 -12.82 4.31 11.01
C ILE A 254 -13.39 5.71 10.79
N TRP A 255 -12.54 6.62 10.30
CA TRP A 255 -12.96 8.00 10.06
C TRP A 255 -13.80 8.16 8.79
N ALA A 256 -13.47 7.40 7.72
CA ALA A 256 -14.20 7.48 6.45
C ALA A 256 -14.05 6.22 5.60
N LEU A 257 -15.02 6.03 4.70
CA LEU A 257 -14.94 5.10 3.56
C LEU A 257 -14.74 5.88 2.27
N ALA A 258 -13.88 5.37 1.39
CA ALA A 258 -13.73 5.83 0.01
C ALA A 258 -14.20 4.69 -0.91
N LEU A 259 -15.30 4.90 -1.61
CA LEU A 259 -15.97 3.90 -2.43
C LEU A 259 -16.06 4.35 -3.89
N ASP A 260 -16.06 3.38 -4.81
CA ASP A 260 -16.27 3.60 -6.24
C ASP A 260 -17.78 3.67 -6.53
N PHE A 261 -18.28 4.84 -6.91
CA PHE A 261 -19.68 5.05 -7.31
C PHE A 261 -19.87 5.10 -8.83
N ILE A 262 -18.81 4.81 -9.63
CA ILE A 262 -18.88 4.80 -11.08
C ILE A 262 -19.04 3.36 -11.58
N TYR A 263 -18.14 2.46 -11.21
CA TYR A 263 -18.23 1.03 -11.54
C TYR A 263 -18.99 0.24 -10.47
N GLY A 264 -19.00 0.74 -9.24
CA GLY A 264 -19.68 0.16 -8.10
C GLY A 264 -20.96 0.94 -7.71
N GLU A 265 -21.90 1.20 -8.64
CA GLU A 265 -23.14 1.95 -8.37
C GLU A 265 -23.91 1.42 -7.16
N LYS A 266 -23.88 0.10 -6.91
CA LYS A 266 -24.50 -0.54 -5.75
C LYS A 266 -23.91 -0.10 -4.41
N ASN A 267 -22.73 0.53 -4.38
CA ASN A 267 -22.20 1.09 -3.14
C ASN A 267 -23.11 2.17 -2.52
N ILE A 268 -24.03 2.74 -3.32
CA ILE A 268 -25.03 3.68 -2.82
C ILE A 268 -25.96 3.05 -1.76
N GLU A 269 -26.21 1.73 -1.87
CA GLU A 269 -26.99 0.96 -0.91
C GLU A 269 -26.32 0.82 0.46
N SER A 270 -25.04 1.15 0.55
CA SER A 270 -24.26 1.13 1.80
C SER A 270 -24.35 2.46 2.56
N LEU A 271 -25.04 3.47 2.00
CA LEU A 271 -25.21 4.79 2.61
C LEU A 271 -26.51 4.88 3.42
N ASP A 272 -27.41 3.92 3.26
CA ASP A 272 -28.69 3.78 3.96
C ASP A 272 -28.53 2.90 5.21
#